data_53461d518325a9d9d1874bb47d505182
#
_entry.id   53461d518325a9d9d1874bb47d505182
#
_cell.length_a   1.000
_cell.length_b   1.000
_cell.length_c   1.000
_cell.angle_alpha   90.00
_cell.angle_beta   90.00
_cell.angle_gamma   90.00
#
_symmetry.space_group_name_H-M   'P 1'
#
loop_
_entity.id
_entity.type
_entity.pdbx_description
1 polymer ?
#
loop_
_entity_poly.entity_id
_entity_poly.type
_entity_poly.pdbx_seq_one_letter_code
_entity_poly.pdbx_strand_id
1 'polypeptide(L)'
;MRRSLSMSMVCCAGAAIAAAIVLQGGAQGQSSGPQMLAPGLSVRTVVSGLSNPIGVAFLAPGDMLVLEKDTGRVQRVQDGQVVSTVLDLGVNNNSERGLLGIALHPNFPANPGVYLYWTCRSTAAPADPFVPDERQCLDANMLLPDSSAVLEVPLLGNRVDRFVWNGTRLTFDRNLIMLRAFQNDGAPVPPGQEDETQPPRGNHDGGVIRFGPDEKLYVIIGDNGRRGQLQNLVDGPGGPTRADDQFGGPEPDDAHLTGVILRLNDDGTTPNDNPFFDAGATMGGEVGRNVQKVYAYGLRNSFGMAFDPVSGDLWEQENGDDAFSELNRVEPGFNSGWVQIMGPPERIAQFKAIETTVTPDPPDPFASTYFGLQQLRWSPANIADSAQEALDRLFMLPGAHYSAPEFSWKFEVAPGAIGFVDGDGLGPQFAGDLFVAGARPFLEGGHLFHFNLTGNRRAIGTDDPRLRDRVADNLHKWEITESESLLIGRDFGVGTDMHTGPNGNLFIVSLTNGAIYEIFRTPNSGR
;
A
#
# COMPACT_ATOMS: atom_id res chain seq x y z
N MET A 1 33.95 12.25 -49.27
CA MET A 1 32.77 12.87 -48.62
C MET A 1 31.94 11.79 -47.98
N ARG A 2 32.14 11.56 -46.70
CA ARG A 2 31.36 10.61 -45.91
C ARG A 2 30.44 11.43 -45.02
N ARG A 3 29.13 11.32 -45.20
CA ARG A 3 28.15 11.87 -44.29
C ARG A 3 27.81 10.78 -43.26
N SER A 4 28.13 11.06 -42.02
CA SER A 4 27.71 10.29 -40.87
C SER A 4 26.25 10.62 -40.56
N LEU A 5 25.39 9.64 -40.60
CA LEU A 5 24.03 9.71 -39.99
C LEU A 5 24.18 9.41 -38.50
N SER A 6 23.95 10.43 -37.71
CA SER A 6 23.75 10.26 -36.28
C SER A 6 22.34 9.74 -36.04
N MET A 7 22.24 8.52 -35.59
CA MET A 7 21.00 7.90 -35.12
C MET A 7 20.78 8.40 -33.71
N SER A 8 19.80 9.28 -33.53
CA SER A 8 19.34 9.72 -32.21
C SER A 8 18.60 8.57 -31.54
N MET A 9 19.23 8.06 -30.53
CA MET A 9 18.64 7.08 -29.63
C MET A 9 17.59 7.81 -28.76
N VAL A 10 16.32 7.59 -29.03
CA VAL A 10 15.24 8.02 -28.15
C VAL A 10 15.22 7.03 -26.98
N CYS A 11 15.79 7.42 -25.87
CA CYS A 11 15.61 6.73 -24.61
C CYS A 11 14.16 6.93 -24.14
N CYS A 12 13.34 5.91 -24.22
CA CYS A 12 12.09 5.84 -23.49
C CYS A 12 12.42 5.68 -22.00
N ALA A 13 12.46 6.80 -21.29
CA ALA A 13 12.52 6.80 -19.83
C ALA A 13 11.16 6.40 -19.31
N GLY A 14 11.03 5.18 -18.81
CA GLY A 14 9.87 4.77 -18.02
C GLY A 14 9.80 5.65 -16.78
N ALA A 15 8.74 6.43 -16.65
CA ALA A 15 8.50 7.23 -15.48
C ALA A 15 8.04 6.32 -14.33
N ALA A 16 9.00 5.79 -13.58
CA ALA A 16 8.75 5.50 -12.20
C ALA A 16 8.43 6.86 -11.54
N ILE A 17 7.33 6.98 -10.82
CA ILE A 17 7.07 8.11 -9.95
C ILE A 17 8.06 8.01 -8.78
N ALA A 18 9.32 8.24 -9.06
CA ALA A 18 10.25 8.69 -8.07
C ALA A 18 9.98 10.21 -7.97
N ALA A 19 9.32 10.64 -6.92
CA ALA A 19 9.21 12.04 -6.58
C ALA A 19 10.62 12.58 -6.30
N ALA A 20 11.36 12.91 -7.35
CA ALA A 20 12.50 13.79 -7.24
C ALA A 20 11.94 15.19 -6.98
N ILE A 21 11.94 15.60 -5.72
CA ILE A 21 11.65 16.97 -5.32
C ILE A 21 12.79 17.83 -5.85
N VAL A 22 12.65 18.35 -7.06
CA VAL A 22 13.47 19.47 -7.53
C VAL A 22 12.86 20.72 -6.95
N LEU A 23 13.47 21.26 -5.91
CA LEU A 23 13.20 22.58 -5.36
C LEU A 23 13.52 23.63 -6.45
N GLN A 24 12.53 24.00 -7.27
CA GLN A 24 12.54 25.27 -7.97
C GLN A 24 11.86 26.29 -7.07
N GLY A 25 12.65 27.28 -6.64
CA GLY A 25 12.17 28.39 -5.83
C GLY A 25 11.18 29.28 -6.61
N GLY A 26 9.91 28.97 -6.48
CA GLY A 26 8.80 29.88 -6.70
C GLY A 26 8.27 30.31 -5.34
N ALA A 27 7.85 31.56 -5.19
CA ALA A 27 7.31 32.10 -3.96
C ALA A 27 6.19 31.19 -3.44
N GLN A 28 6.49 30.38 -2.43
CA GLN A 28 5.51 29.58 -1.72
C GLN A 28 4.64 30.55 -0.92
N GLY A 29 3.37 30.67 -1.30
CA GLY A 29 2.36 31.05 -0.35
C GLY A 29 2.49 30.09 0.84
N GLN A 30 2.58 30.60 2.07
CA GLN A 30 2.56 29.79 3.27
C GLN A 30 1.33 28.88 3.19
N SER A 31 1.52 27.58 3.02
CA SER A 31 0.45 26.61 3.16
C SER A 31 -0.08 26.80 4.59
N SER A 32 -1.30 27.24 4.72
CA SER A 32 -2.00 27.13 5.99
C SER A 32 -1.98 25.64 6.33
N GLY A 33 -1.43 25.24 7.49
CA GLY A 33 -1.36 23.83 7.90
C GLY A 33 -2.71 23.13 7.81
N PRO A 34 -2.80 21.84 8.16
CA PRO A 34 -4.00 21.05 7.96
C PRO A 34 -5.23 21.68 8.59
N GLN A 35 -6.36 21.54 7.92
CA GLN A 35 -7.64 22.16 8.31
C GLN A 35 -8.75 21.12 8.33
N MET A 36 -9.55 21.16 9.39
CA MET A 36 -10.83 20.44 9.43
C MET A 36 -11.92 21.26 8.77
N LEU A 37 -12.76 20.62 7.97
CA LEU A 37 -13.93 21.21 7.33
C LEU A 37 -15.20 20.91 8.13
N ALA A 38 -15.22 19.83 8.90
CA ALA A 38 -16.35 19.46 9.73
C ALA A 38 -16.46 20.39 10.96
N PRO A 39 -17.64 20.96 11.21
CA PRO A 39 -17.89 21.70 12.44
C PRO A 39 -17.65 20.85 13.69
N GLY A 40 -17.01 21.41 14.69
CA GLY A 40 -16.76 20.73 15.97
C GLY A 40 -15.52 19.83 15.99
N LEU A 41 -14.78 19.74 14.89
CA LEU A 41 -13.45 19.12 14.86
C LEU A 41 -12.37 20.18 14.67
N SER A 42 -11.24 19.93 15.29
CA SER A 42 -10.01 20.71 15.14
C SER A 42 -8.83 19.79 14.92
N VAL A 43 -7.76 20.32 14.35
CA VAL A 43 -6.51 19.61 14.16
C VAL A 43 -5.35 20.39 14.78
N ARG A 44 -4.38 19.68 15.34
CA ARG A 44 -3.11 20.26 15.81
C ARG A 44 -1.93 19.41 15.37
N THR A 45 -0.77 20.04 15.25
CA THR A 45 0.49 19.35 15.07
C THR A 45 0.94 18.78 16.42
N VAL A 46 1.21 17.48 16.47
CA VAL A 46 1.76 16.79 17.64
C VAL A 46 3.29 16.89 17.63
N VAL A 47 3.89 16.54 16.51
CA VAL A 47 5.33 16.63 16.29
C VAL A 47 5.58 16.96 14.82
N SER A 48 6.67 17.67 14.54
CA SER A 48 7.11 18.03 13.18
C SER A 48 8.64 17.98 13.08
N GLY A 49 9.15 18.10 11.85
CA GLY A 49 10.58 18.01 11.56
C GLY A 49 11.10 16.59 11.47
N LEU A 50 10.21 15.61 11.32
CA LEU A 50 10.52 14.21 11.04
C LEU A 50 10.93 14.03 9.57
N SER A 51 11.80 13.06 9.30
CA SER A 51 12.25 12.75 7.95
C SER A 51 11.36 11.69 7.32
N ASN A 52 10.41 12.12 6.47
CA ASN A 52 9.47 11.24 5.77
C ASN A 52 8.82 10.20 6.72
N PRO A 53 8.10 10.65 7.77
CA PRO A 53 7.43 9.73 8.69
C PRO A 53 6.36 8.92 7.96
N ILE A 54 6.26 7.62 8.29
CA ILE A 54 5.37 6.71 7.54
C ILE A 54 4.44 5.88 8.42
N GLY A 55 4.81 5.65 9.67
CA GLY A 55 4.02 4.84 10.59
C GLY A 55 4.20 5.25 12.04
N VAL A 56 3.20 4.96 12.87
CA VAL A 56 3.20 5.28 14.29
C VAL A 56 2.66 4.13 15.13
N ALA A 57 3.22 3.94 16.32
CA ALA A 57 2.68 3.04 17.33
C ALA A 57 2.74 3.68 18.72
N PHE A 58 1.65 3.62 19.47
CA PHE A 58 1.55 4.24 20.79
C PHE A 58 2.04 3.29 21.89
N LEU A 59 3.07 3.69 22.62
CA LEU A 59 3.57 2.98 23.80
C LEU A 59 2.71 3.30 25.03
N ALA A 60 2.27 4.54 25.14
CA ALA A 60 1.41 5.07 26.20
C ALA A 60 0.82 6.43 25.77
N PRO A 61 -0.10 7.04 26.52
CA PRO A 61 -0.50 8.41 26.28
C PRO A 61 0.71 9.36 26.24
N GLY A 62 0.85 10.10 25.12
CA GLY A 62 1.98 11.02 24.90
C GLY A 62 3.32 10.37 24.58
N ASP A 63 3.39 9.04 24.47
CA ASP A 63 4.63 8.31 24.16
C ASP A 63 4.39 7.37 22.96
N MET A 64 5.16 7.54 21.89
CA MET A 64 4.98 6.81 20.65
C MET A 64 6.30 6.49 19.95
N LEU A 65 6.30 5.45 19.15
CA LEU A 65 7.33 5.14 18.17
C LEU A 65 6.87 5.63 16.80
N VAL A 66 7.77 6.30 16.09
CA VAL A 66 7.51 6.84 14.75
C VAL A 66 8.56 6.33 13.80
N LEU A 67 8.13 5.81 12.67
CA LEU A 67 9.00 5.33 11.60
C LEU A 67 9.38 6.48 10.67
N GLU A 68 10.67 6.57 10.33
CA GLU A 68 11.17 7.42 9.25
C GLU A 68 11.55 6.53 8.05
N LYS A 69 10.74 6.60 6.98
CA LYS A 69 10.80 5.72 5.81
C LYS A 69 12.20 5.64 5.20
N ASP A 70 12.78 6.82 4.92
CA ASP A 70 13.99 6.92 4.09
C ASP A 70 15.27 6.76 4.89
N THR A 71 15.22 7.03 6.19
CA THR A 71 16.39 6.93 7.07
C THR A 71 16.53 5.56 7.74
N GLY A 72 15.43 4.78 7.77
CA GLY A 72 15.39 3.52 8.52
C GLY A 72 15.31 3.68 10.03
N ARG A 73 15.10 4.89 10.52
CA ARG A 73 15.08 5.18 11.96
C ARG A 73 13.71 4.98 12.56
N VAL A 74 13.72 4.40 13.75
CA VAL A 74 12.56 4.43 14.64
C VAL A 74 12.84 5.49 15.70
N GLN A 75 12.06 6.57 15.68
CA GLN A 75 12.14 7.66 16.64
C GLN A 75 11.17 7.42 17.79
N ARG A 76 11.62 7.64 19.03
CA ARG A 76 10.69 7.76 20.16
C ARG A 76 10.30 9.22 20.33
N VAL A 77 9.02 9.47 20.35
CA VAL A 77 8.44 10.80 20.56
C VAL A 77 7.68 10.80 21.89
N GLN A 78 8.06 11.69 22.78
CA GLN A 78 7.39 11.90 24.05
C GLN A 78 6.91 13.34 24.16
N ASP A 79 5.65 13.53 24.50
CA ASP A 79 5.00 14.84 24.65
C ASP A 79 5.30 15.80 23.47
N GLY A 80 5.26 15.25 22.25
CA GLY A 80 5.50 16.01 21.02
C GLY A 80 6.95 16.30 20.69
N GLN A 81 7.92 15.71 21.41
CA GLN A 81 9.34 15.90 21.16
C GLN A 81 10.02 14.58 20.83
N VAL A 82 10.87 14.57 19.80
CA VAL A 82 11.77 13.44 19.53
C VAL A 82 12.81 13.38 20.64
N VAL A 83 12.76 12.32 21.45
CA VAL A 83 13.67 12.17 22.60
C VAL A 83 14.83 11.24 22.32
N SER A 84 14.68 10.26 21.42
CA SER A 84 15.76 9.35 21.03
C SER A 84 15.44 8.61 19.73
N THR A 85 16.48 8.20 19.01
CA THR A 85 16.43 7.14 18.01
C THR A 85 16.61 5.81 18.74
N VAL A 86 15.64 4.91 18.62
CA VAL A 86 15.62 3.63 19.34
C VAL A 86 16.04 2.45 18.47
N LEU A 87 16.12 2.66 17.14
CA LEU A 87 16.62 1.72 16.14
C LEU A 87 17.01 2.51 14.89
N ASP A 88 18.05 2.04 14.18
CA ASP A 88 18.50 2.61 12.89
C ASP A 88 18.82 1.46 11.93
N LEU A 89 17.96 1.21 10.95
CA LEU A 89 18.06 0.10 10.00
C LEU A 89 18.68 0.55 8.68
N GLY A 90 19.51 -0.30 8.09
CA GLY A 90 20.07 -0.09 6.76
C GLY A 90 19.06 -0.35 5.66
N VAL A 91 18.16 0.59 5.41
CA VAL A 91 17.07 0.43 4.45
C VAL A 91 17.47 0.81 3.02
N ASN A 92 16.84 0.14 2.04
CA ASN A 92 16.71 0.64 0.68
C ASN A 92 15.47 1.52 0.61
N ASN A 93 15.62 2.79 0.28
CA ASN A 93 14.54 3.78 0.27
C ASN A 93 14.13 4.23 -1.15
N ASN A 94 14.66 3.58 -2.18
CA ASN A 94 14.31 3.92 -3.56
C ASN A 94 12.84 3.58 -3.84
N SER A 95 12.16 4.43 -4.61
CA SER A 95 10.73 4.27 -4.92
C SER A 95 9.87 4.19 -3.65
N GLU A 96 9.04 3.18 -3.51
CA GLU A 96 8.13 3.00 -2.38
C GLU A 96 8.76 2.23 -1.21
N ARG A 97 9.98 1.72 -1.38
CA ARG A 97 10.71 0.96 -0.37
C ARG A 97 11.20 1.81 0.80
N GLY A 98 11.58 1.15 1.87
CA GLY A 98 12.11 1.80 3.09
C GLY A 98 11.75 1.05 4.37
N LEU A 99 11.68 1.79 5.47
CA LEU A 99 11.05 1.33 6.70
C LEU A 99 9.56 1.68 6.61
N LEU A 100 8.67 0.68 6.47
CA LEU A 100 7.32 0.91 5.97
C LEU A 100 6.20 0.69 6.98
N GLY A 101 6.32 -0.30 7.87
CA GLY A 101 5.22 -0.65 8.77
C GLY A 101 5.64 -0.97 10.19
N ILE A 102 4.77 -0.71 11.13
CA ILE A 102 4.94 -1.02 12.55
C ILE A 102 3.64 -1.56 13.15
N ALA A 103 3.79 -2.59 14.00
CA ALA A 103 2.71 -3.06 14.87
C ALA A 103 3.28 -3.44 16.23
N LEU A 104 2.53 -3.19 17.29
CA LEU A 104 2.82 -3.70 18.63
C LEU A 104 2.10 -5.04 18.82
N HIS A 105 2.71 -5.93 19.59
CA HIS A 105 2.04 -7.16 19.99
C HIS A 105 0.72 -6.84 20.74
N PRO A 106 -0.40 -7.58 20.50
CA PRO A 106 -1.68 -7.27 21.12
C PRO A 106 -1.63 -7.19 22.65
N ASN A 107 -0.77 -7.98 23.28
CA ASN A 107 -0.55 -7.96 24.72
C ASN A 107 0.60 -7.03 25.17
N PHE A 108 0.92 -6.00 24.37
CA PHE A 108 1.89 -4.99 24.80
C PHE A 108 1.34 -4.17 25.99
N PRO A 109 2.13 -3.84 27.02
CA PRO A 109 3.57 -4.08 27.18
C PRO A 109 3.95 -5.40 27.86
N ALA A 110 3.01 -6.25 28.23
CA ALA A 110 3.31 -7.53 28.90
C ALA A 110 4.13 -8.46 27.97
N ASN A 111 3.82 -8.46 26.67
CA ASN A 111 4.68 -8.98 25.61
C ASN A 111 5.24 -7.77 24.84
N PRO A 112 6.49 -7.37 25.05
CA PRO A 112 7.05 -6.15 24.47
C PRO A 112 7.51 -6.33 23.01
N GLY A 113 6.80 -7.15 22.23
CA GLY A 113 7.04 -7.35 20.81
C GLY A 113 6.67 -6.12 20.00
N VAL A 114 7.58 -5.69 19.13
CA VAL A 114 7.39 -4.66 18.11
C VAL A 114 7.75 -5.27 16.77
N TYR A 115 6.84 -5.21 15.83
CA TYR A 115 6.98 -5.80 14.52
C TYR A 115 7.21 -4.70 13.50
N LEU A 116 8.20 -4.89 12.63
CA LEU A 116 8.56 -3.91 11.60
C LEU A 116 8.57 -4.57 10.23
N TYR A 117 7.95 -3.89 9.26
CA TYR A 117 8.12 -4.19 7.84
C TYR A 117 9.13 -3.20 7.25
N TRP A 118 10.17 -3.70 6.59
CA TRP A 118 11.19 -2.86 6.01
C TRP A 118 11.91 -3.54 4.83
N THR A 119 12.51 -2.73 3.95
CA THR A 119 13.27 -3.22 2.80
C THR A 119 14.75 -3.11 3.07
N CYS A 120 15.46 -4.22 2.99
CA CYS A 120 16.90 -4.29 3.16
C CYS A 120 17.65 -3.52 2.08
N ARG A 121 18.81 -3.01 2.46
CA ARG A 121 19.82 -2.52 1.53
C ARG A 121 20.87 -3.58 1.27
N SER A 122 21.18 -3.86 0.00
CA SER A 122 22.16 -4.88 -0.39
C SER A 122 23.61 -4.46 -0.24
N THR A 123 23.90 -3.18 -0.30
CA THR A 123 25.27 -2.65 -0.11
C THR A 123 25.52 -2.42 1.37
N ALA A 124 26.74 -2.76 1.80
CA ALA A 124 27.19 -2.67 3.18
C ALA A 124 27.00 -1.27 3.79
N ALA A 125 25.80 -0.98 4.26
CA ALA A 125 25.67 -0.07 5.37
C ALA A 125 26.39 -0.67 6.59
N PRO A 126 26.96 0.12 7.48
CA PRO A 126 27.47 -0.42 8.72
C PRO A 126 26.33 -1.19 9.39
N ALA A 127 26.56 -2.49 9.59
CA ALA A 127 25.58 -3.36 10.23
C ALA A 127 25.20 -2.73 11.57
N ASP A 128 23.94 -2.47 11.79
CA ASP A 128 23.46 -2.10 13.12
C ASP A 128 23.85 -3.26 14.06
N PRO A 129 24.65 -3.03 15.11
CA PRO A 129 25.07 -4.10 16.01
C PRO A 129 23.90 -4.79 16.71
N PHE A 130 22.69 -4.26 16.56
CA PHE A 130 21.45 -4.76 17.14
C PHE A 130 20.58 -5.53 16.15
N VAL A 131 20.98 -5.59 14.87
CA VAL A 131 20.34 -6.38 13.82
C VAL A 131 21.40 -7.31 13.20
N PRO A 132 21.74 -8.41 13.88
CA PRO A 132 22.81 -9.31 13.43
C PRO A 132 22.59 -9.89 12.04
N ASP A 133 21.33 -9.91 11.58
CA ASP A 133 20.93 -10.48 10.30
C ASP A 133 20.90 -9.46 9.15
N GLU A 134 21.24 -8.20 9.35
CA GLU A 134 21.39 -7.25 8.23
C GLU A 134 22.34 -7.78 7.14
N ARG A 135 23.31 -8.59 7.51
CA ARG A 135 24.22 -9.25 6.55
C ARG A 135 23.56 -10.31 5.71
N GLN A 136 22.41 -10.83 6.12
CA GLN A 136 21.64 -11.81 5.33
C GLN A 136 20.88 -11.16 4.18
N CYS A 137 20.81 -9.84 4.14
CA CYS A 137 20.32 -9.08 3.01
C CYS A 137 21.29 -9.04 1.81
N LEU A 138 22.49 -9.59 1.94
CA LEU A 138 23.43 -9.72 0.85
C LEU A 138 23.07 -10.95 0.02
N ASP A 139 22.39 -10.73 -1.09
CA ASP A 139 22.10 -11.77 -2.08
C ASP A 139 23.22 -11.81 -3.12
N ALA A 140 23.82 -13.00 -3.31
CA ALA A 140 24.82 -13.22 -4.35
C ALA A 140 24.24 -13.12 -5.78
N ASN A 141 22.92 -13.21 -5.89
CA ASN A 141 22.18 -13.10 -7.15
C ASN A 141 21.64 -11.69 -7.40
N MET A 142 22.12 -10.72 -6.65
CA MET A 142 21.69 -9.33 -6.82
C MET A 142 21.94 -8.84 -8.24
N LEU A 143 20.88 -8.52 -8.94
CA LEU A 143 20.96 -7.77 -10.18
C LEU A 143 21.22 -6.30 -9.84
N LEU A 144 22.10 -5.65 -10.60
CA LEU A 144 22.27 -4.21 -10.60
C LEU A 144 21.57 -3.66 -11.85
N PRO A 145 20.25 -3.60 -11.85
CA PRO A 145 19.53 -3.11 -13.00
C PRO A 145 19.66 -1.58 -13.11
N ASP A 146 19.56 -1.06 -14.32
CA ASP A 146 19.61 0.38 -14.60
C ASP A 146 18.39 1.15 -14.06
N SER A 147 17.44 0.44 -13.45
CA SER A 147 16.22 1.04 -12.92
C SER A 147 16.39 1.43 -11.46
N SER A 148 16.07 2.68 -11.11
CA SER A 148 16.01 3.15 -9.72
C SER A 148 14.98 2.36 -8.88
N ALA A 149 13.99 1.74 -9.54
CA ALA A 149 12.97 0.93 -8.88
C ALA A 149 13.53 -0.34 -8.22
N VAL A 150 14.71 -0.83 -8.66
CA VAL A 150 15.31 -2.07 -8.13
C VAL A 150 16.80 -1.90 -7.78
N LEU A 151 17.28 -0.66 -7.72
CA LEU A 151 18.67 -0.38 -7.45
C LEU A 151 19.06 -0.83 -6.03
N GLU A 152 20.15 -1.58 -5.92
CA GLU A 152 20.74 -1.99 -4.64
C GLU A 152 19.77 -2.72 -3.68
N VAL A 153 18.81 -3.47 -4.20
CA VAL A 153 17.90 -4.27 -3.37
C VAL A 153 18.06 -5.76 -3.64
N PRO A 154 18.09 -6.63 -2.62
CA PRO A 154 18.05 -8.08 -2.80
C PRO A 154 16.69 -8.53 -3.33
N LEU A 155 16.64 -9.68 -4.01
CA LEU A 155 15.39 -10.26 -4.51
C LEU A 155 14.37 -10.44 -3.37
N LEU A 156 14.80 -11.05 -2.26
CA LEU A 156 14.02 -11.18 -1.03
C LEU A 156 14.39 -10.05 -0.04
N GLY A 157 14.21 -8.80 -0.49
CA GLY A 157 14.64 -7.62 0.25
C GLY A 157 13.62 -7.08 1.23
N ASN A 158 12.32 -7.36 1.04
CA ASN A 158 11.30 -6.98 1.99
C ASN A 158 11.23 -7.96 3.16
N ARG A 159 11.21 -7.45 4.38
CA ARG A 159 11.28 -8.24 5.60
C ARG A 159 10.21 -7.84 6.59
N VAL A 160 9.67 -8.84 7.30
CA VAL A 160 8.94 -8.60 8.54
C VAL A 160 9.76 -9.20 9.68
N ASP A 161 10.22 -8.35 10.57
CA ASP A 161 11.03 -8.74 11.71
C ASP A 161 10.35 -8.37 13.03
N ARG A 162 10.53 -9.24 14.03
CA ARG A 162 10.14 -8.98 15.39
C ARG A 162 11.31 -8.42 16.18
N PHE A 163 11.06 -7.34 16.89
CA PHE A 163 11.95 -6.71 17.87
C PHE A 163 11.34 -6.76 19.25
N VAL A 164 12.17 -6.60 20.27
CA VAL A 164 11.73 -6.49 21.66
C VAL A 164 12.04 -5.10 22.17
N TRP A 165 11.03 -4.41 22.67
CA TRP A 165 11.15 -3.12 23.35
C TRP A 165 11.59 -3.31 24.79
N ASN A 166 12.73 -2.75 25.19
CA ASN A 166 13.28 -2.85 26.55
C ASN A 166 13.10 -1.57 27.39
N GLY A 167 12.29 -0.63 26.90
CA GLY A 167 12.07 0.67 27.56
C GLY A 167 12.94 1.81 27.02
N THR A 168 14.04 1.50 26.33
CA THR A 168 14.99 2.50 25.80
C THR A 168 15.35 2.28 24.33
N ARG A 169 15.25 1.04 23.83
CA ARG A 169 15.64 0.66 22.49
C ARG A 169 14.88 -0.59 22.02
N LEU A 170 14.85 -0.79 20.72
CA LEU A 170 14.45 -2.02 20.08
C LEU A 170 15.65 -2.95 19.90
N THR A 171 15.47 -4.23 20.22
CA THR A 171 16.49 -5.27 20.04
C THR A 171 15.91 -6.34 19.14
N PHE A 172 16.63 -6.72 18.07
CA PHE A 172 16.21 -7.77 17.16
C PHE A 172 15.96 -9.09 17.91
N ASP A 173 14.85 -9.74 17.59
CA ASP A 173 14.47 -11.06 18.12
C ASP A 173 14.55 -12.11 17.00
N ARG A 174 13.76 -11.96 15.96
CA ARG A 174 13.73 -12.91 14.84
C ARG A 174 13.14 -12.31 13.56
N ASN A 175 13.47 -12.91 12.43
CA ASN A 175 12.74 -12.71 11.18
C ASN A 175 11.50 -13.60 11.15
N LEU A 176 10.37 -13.05 10.72
CA LEU A 176 9.12 -13.79 10.54
C LEU A 176 8.96 -14.27 9.10
N ILE A 177 9.25 -13.40 8.13
CA ILE A 177 9.14 -13.70 6.71
C ILE A 177 10.01 -12.74 5.90
N MET A 178 10.55 -13.25 4.79
CA MET A 178 11.18 -12.46 3.74
C MET A 178 10.31 -12.53 2.49
N LEU A 179 10.11 -11.38 1.84
CA LEU A 179 9.24 -11.20 0.68
C LEU A 179 10.02 -10.56 -0.46
N ARG A 180 9.54 -10.72 -1.67
CA ARG A 180 10.16 -10.06 -2.83
C ARG A 180 10.10 -8.54 -2.70
N ALA A 181 11.21 -7.91 -3.02
CA ALA A 181 11.32 -6.47 -3.13
C ALA A 181 11.36 -6.01 -4.59
N PHE A 182 11.44 -6.95 -5.53
CA PHE A 182 11.33 -6.69 -6.95
C PHE A 182 11.00 -7.96 -7.74
N GLN A 183 10.53 -7.78 -8.95
CA GLN A 183 10.30 -8.80 -9.97
C GLN A 183 11.37 -8.67 -11.05
N ASN A 184 12.04 -9.76 -11.38
CA ASN A 184 13.10 -9.80 -12.41
C ASN A 184 12.84 -10.82 -13.50
N ASP A 185 11.65 -11.31 -13.59
CA ASP A 185 11.19 -12.40 -14.41
C ASP A 185 10.81 -11.96 -15.84
N GLY A 186 11.44 -10.92 -16.37
CA GLY A 186 11.35 -10.49 -17.76
C GLY A 186 12.11 -11.43 -18.71
N ALA A 187 11.75 -12.71 -18.75
CA ALA A 187 12.31 -13.60 -19.76
C ALA A 187 11.80 -13.22 -21.16
N PRO A 188 12.58 -13.45 -22.22
CA PRO A 188 12.10 -13.23 -23.58
C PRO A 188 10.87 -14.08 -23.83
N VAL A 189 9.75 -13.44 -24.12
CA VAL A 189 8.52 -14.10 -24.52
C VAL A 189 8.42 -14.18 -26.04
N PRO A 190 7.59 -15.05 -26.62
CA PRO A 190 7.40 -15.13 -28.05
C PRO A 190 6.98 -13.78 -28.65
N PRO A 191 7.37 -13.46 -29.90
CA PRO A 191 7.01 -12.22 -30.55
C PRO A 191 5.50 -11.96 -30.52
N GLY A 192 5.10 -10.74 -30.12
CA GLY A 192 3.71 -10.34 -30.01
C GLY A 192 3.14 -10.37 -28.60
N GLN A 193 3.96 -10.66 -27.60
CA GLN A 193 3.61 -10.46 -26.20
C GLN A 193 4.30 -9.20 -25.66
N GLU A 194 3.59 -8.41 -24.88
CA GLU A 194 4.01 -7.05 -24.54
C GLU A 194 5.03 -6.97 -23.39
N ASP A 195 5.24 -8.06 -22.66
CA ASP A 195 6.19 -8.10 -21.55
C ASP A 195 7.60 -8.57 -21.92
N GLU A 196 7.83 -8.77 -23.21
CA GLU A 196 9.05 -9.36 -23.79
C GLU A 196 10.37 -8.72 -23.32
N THR A 197 10.35 -7.46 -22.95
CA THR A 197 11.53 -6.69 -22.59
C THR A 197 11.30 -5.82 -21.35
N GLN A 198 10.41 -6.20 -20.47
CA GLN A 198 10.15 -5.43 -19.27
C GLN A 198 11.39 -5.41 -18.37
N PRO A 199 11.86 -4.22 -17.97
CA PRO A 199 12.90 -4.14 -16.96
C PRO A 199 12.36 -4.66 -15.63
N PRO A 200 13.22 -5.12 -14.74
CA PRO A 200 12.83 -5.43 -13.38
C PRO A 200 12.05 -4.28 -12.73
N ARG A 201 11.06 -4.61 -11.92
CA ARG A 201 10.21 -3.66 -11.20
C ARG A 201 10.31 -3.91 -9.70
N GLY A 202 10.16 -2.88 -8.90
CA GLY A 202 10.30 -2.95 -7.44
C GLY A 202 9.66 -1.76 -6.75
N ASN A 203 8.46 -1.43 -7.15
CA ASN A 203 7.50 -0.57 -6.47
C ASN A 203 6.30 -1.43 -6.03
N HIS A 204 5.27 -0.83 -5.43
CA HIS A 204 4.13 -1.54 -4.85
C HIS A 204 4.55 -2.50 -3.73
N ASP A 205 5.44 -2.03 -2.88
CA ASP A 205 5.98 -2.84 -1.77
C ASP A 205 5.00 -2.98 -0.60
N GLY A 206 3.91 -2.23 -0.58
CA GLY A 206 2.92 -2.26 0.49
C GLY A 206 3.51 -1.84 1.83
N GLY A 207 3.64 -2.80 2.74
CA GLY A 207 4.40 -2.63 3.98
C GLY A 207 3.56 -2.41 5.23
N VAL A 208 2.27 -2.18 5.11
CA VAL A 208 1.41 -2.06 6.29
C VAL A 208 1.26 -3.42 6.97
N ILE A 209 1.45 -3.44 8.27
CA ILE A 209 1.22 -4.62 9.13
C ILE A 209 0.29 -4.27 10.26
N ARG A 210 -0.63 -5.19 10.59
CA ARG A 210 -1.61 -5.01 11.67
C ARG A 210 -1.87 -6.33 12.40
N PHE A 211 -2.06 -6.28 13.69
CA PHE A 211 -2.68 -7.39 14.40
C PHE A 211 -4.20 -7.28 14.29
N GLY A 212 -4.83 -8.39 13.90
CA GLY A 212 -6.28 -8.50 13.89
C GLY A 212 -6.86 -8.78 15.28
N PRO A 213 -8.20 -8.73 15.41
CA PRO A 213 -8.88 -9.08 16.65
C PRO A 213 -8.70 -10.56 17.06
N ASP A 214 -8.22 -11.38 16.13
CA ASP A 214 -7.84 -12.78 16.31
C ASP A 214 -6.38 -12.98 16.78
N GLU A 215 -5.69 -11.88 17.10
CA GLU A 215 -4.29 -11.84 17.52
C GLU A 215 -3.30 -12.38 16.46
N LYS A 216 -3.71 -12.42 15.18
CA LYS A 216 -2.82 -12.78 14.07
C LYS A 216 -2.24 -11.53 13.42
N LEU A 217 -1.02 -11.66 12.89
CA LEU A 217 -0.35 -10.60 12.15
C LEU A 217 -0.75 -10.66 10.69
N TYR A 218 -1.35 -9.58 10.21
CA TYR A 218 -1.68 -9.38 8.80
C TYR A 218 -0.59 -8.51 8.16
N VAL A 219 -0.15 -8.92 6.99
CA VAL A 219 0.93 -8.26 6.22
C VAL A 219 0.45 -8.04 4.81
N ILE A 220 0.44 -6.81 4.32
CA ILE A 220 0.08 -6.51 2.94
C ILE A 220 1.31 -6.17 2.11
N ILE A 221 1.36 -6.73 0.92
CA ILE A 221 2.33 -6.42 -0.14
C ILE A 221 1.62 -6.33 -1.48
N GLY A 222 1.97 -5.34 -2.29
CA GLY A 222 1.46 -5.21 -3.64
C GLY A 222 2.14 -6.13 -4.65
N ASP A 223 1.87 -5.90 -5.93
CA ASP A 223 2.32 -6.76 -7.04
C ASP A 223 3.76 -6.49 -7.51
N ASN A 224 4.54 -5.71 -6.76
CA ASN A 224 5.86 -5.21 -7.12
C ASN A 224 5.91 -4.52 -8.51
N GLY A 225 4.80 -3.96 -8.95
CA GLY A 225 4.68 -3.28 -10.25
C GLY A 225 4.53 -4.22 -11.44
N ARG A 226 4.16 -5.49 -11.20
CA ARG A 226 4.09 -6.55 -12.21
C ARG A 226 2.75 -7.31 -12.26
N ARG A 227 1.64 -6.71 -11.84
CA ARG A 227 0.30 -7.25 -12.12
C ARG A 227 -0.15 -8.47 -11.30
N GLY A 228 0.13 -8.53 -10.02
CA GLY A 228 -0.53 -9.49 -9.13
C GLY A 228 -0.39 -10.95 -9.52
N GLN A 229 0.61 -11.60 -9.01
CA GLN A 229 1.10 -12.89 -9.44
C GLN A 229 0.05 -14.02 -9.44
N LEU A 230 -0.64 -14.24 -8.33
CA LEU A 230 -1.61 -15.34 -8.25
C LEU A 230 -2.75 -15.18 -9.25
N GLN A 231 -3.28 -13.96 -9.38
CA GLN A 231 -4.39 -13.69 -10.28
C GLN A 231 -4.03 -13.91 -11.75
N ASN A 232 -2.77 -13.75 -12.11
CA ASN A 232 -2.30 -13.85 -13.48
C ASN A 232 -1.80 -15.25 -13.87
N LEU A 233 -1.73 -16.17 -12.94
CA LEU A 233 -1.34 -17.56 -13.23
C LEU A 233 -2.47 -18.30 -13.92
N VAL A 234 -2.35 -18.52 -15.22
CA VAL A 234 -3.37 -19.21 -16.04
C VAL A 234 -3.69 -20.61 -15.51
N ASP A 235 -2.67 -21.33 -15.07
CA ASP A 235 -2.79 -22.69 -14.55
C ASP A 235 -2.73 -22.73 -13.02
N GLY A 236 -2.66 -21.58 -12.37
CA GLY A 236 -2.53 -21.44 -10.93
C GLY A 236 -1.11 -21.65 -10.43
N PRO A 237 -0.87 -21.40 -9.12
CA PRO A 237 0.41 -21.67 -8.50
C PRO A 237 0.75 -23.16 -8.59
N GLY A 238 2.00 -23.48 -9.01
CA GLY A 238 2.43 -24.85 -9.26
C GLY A 238 2.02 -25.43 -10.61
N GLY A 239 1.34 -24.67 -11.46
CA GLY A 239 1.10 -25.05 -12.84
C GLY A 239 2.35 -24.96 -13.72
N PRO A 240 2.26 -25.34 -15.00
CA PRO A 240 3.38 -25.19 -15.92
C PRO A 240 3.73 -23.71 -16.06
N THR A 241 4.96 -23.39 -15.72
CA THR A 241 5.49 -22.03 -15.84
C THR A 241 5.52 -21.63 -17.31
N ARG A 242 5.01 -20.44 -17.58
CA ARG A 242 5.17 -19.82 -18.88
C ARG A 242 6.48 -19.04 -18.93
N ALA A 243 7.00 -18.87 -20.12
CA ALA A 243 8.19 -18.06 -20.31
C ALA A 243 7.94 -16.55 -20.09
N ASP A 244 6.70 -16.12 -20.10
CA ASP A 244 6.34 -14.76 -19.75
C ASP A 244 6.03 -14.66 -18.25
N ASP A 245 6.58 -13.67 -17.66
CA ASP A 245 6.42 -13.43 -16.26
C ASP A 245 5.15 -12.68 -15.88
N GLN A 246 4.36 -12.38 -16.84
CA GLN A 246 3.04 -11.87 -16.64
C GLN A 246 2.22 -12.80 -15.75
N PHE A 247 2.56 -14.05 -15.76
CA PHE A 247 1.92 -15.11 -15.01
C PHE A 247 2.85 -15.80 -14.02
N GLY A 248 3.88 -15.11 -13.55
CA GLY A 248 4.76 -15.68 -12.58
C GLY A 248 6.17 -15.98 -13.06
N GLY A 249 6.38 -15.98 -14.35
CA GLY A 249 7.71 -16.04 -14.94
C GLY A 249 8.45 -17.36 -14.82
N PRO A 250 9.70 -17.36 -15.26
CA PRO A 250 10.52 -18.56 -15.26
C PRO A 250 11.06 -18.91 -13.88
N GLU A 251 10.97 -18.00 -12.95
CA GLU A 251 11.32 -18.32 -11.61
C GLU A 251 10.22 -19.11 -10.98
N PRO A 252 10.56 -19.95 -10.10
CA PRO A 252 9.58 -20.81 -9.47
C PRO A 252 8.68 -20.00 -8.61
N ASP A 253 7.92 -19.48 -9.25
CA ASP A 253 7.11 -18.77 -8.92
C ASP A 253 6.11 -19.00 -8.21
N ASP A 254 5.89 -19.75 -8.03
CA ASP A 254 5.49 -20.43 -6.96
C ASP A 254 4.81 -19.58 -5.94
N ALA A 255 3.75 -18.91 -6.27
CA ALA A 255 3.13 -17.94 -5.38
C ALA A 255 4.23 -17.07 -4.74
N HIS A 256 4.78 -16.15 -5.49
CA HIS A 256 5.81 -15.21 -5.02
C HIS A 256 5.42 -14.40 -3.79
N LEU A 257 4.20 -14.56 -3.30
CA LEU A 257 3.64 -13.77 -2.20
C LEU A 257 3.66 -12.26 -2.50
N THR A 258 3.28 -11.91 -3.71
CA THR A 258 3.06 -10.51 -4.13
C THR A 258 1.61 -10.31 -4.54
N GLY A 259 1.09 -9.10 -4.39
CA GLY A 259 -0.34 -8.81 -4.59
C GLY A 259 -1.23 -9.56 -3.60
N VAL A 260 -0.80 -9.65 -2.33
CA VAL A 260 -1.46 -10.48 -1.30
C VAL A 260 -1.55 -9.79 0.06
N ILE A 261 -2.52 -10.23 0.86
CA ILE A 261 -2.50 -10.09 2.30
C ILE A 261 -2.16 -11.45 2.89
N LEU A 262 -1.12 -11.48 3.70
CA LEU A 262 -0.71 -12.65 4.47
C LEU A 262 -1.31 -12.60 5.87
N ARG A 263 -1.61 -13.77 6.46
CA ARG A 263 -2.01 -13.89 7.87
C ARG A 263 -1.12 -14.92 8.55
N LEU A 264 -0.38 -14.47 9.56
CA LEU A 264 0.66 -15.21 10.27
C LEU A 264 0.39 -15.21 11.78
N ASN A 265 0.90 -16.22 12.46
CA ASN A 265 1.06 -16.14 13.91
C ASN A 265 2.12 -15.11 14.28
N ASP A 266 2.14 -14.67 15.53
CA ASP A 266 3.11 -13.68 16.06
C ASP A 266 4.57 -14.14 16.02
N ASP A 267 4.80 -15.43 15.81
CA ASP A 267 6.13 -16.03 15.63
C ASP A 267 6.51 -16.29 14.16
N GLY A 268 5.64 -15.91 13.21
CA GLY A 268 5.82 -16.09 11.76
C GLY A 268 5.33 -17.44 11.22
N THR A 269 4.87 -18.36 12.07
CA THR A 269 4.28 -19.61 11.61
C THR A 269 2.92 -19.40 10.95
N THR A 270 2.51 -20.36 10.13
CA THR A 270 1.24 -20.27 9.40
C THR A 270 0.08 -20.78 10.25
N PRO A 271 -0.98 -19.98 10.47
CA PRO A 271 -2.21 -20.46 11.10
C PRO A 271 -2.88 -21.56 10.27
N ASN A 272 -3.36 -22.60 10.92
CA ASN A 272 -4.01 -23.72 10.24
C ASN A 272 -5.48 -23.44 9.84
N ASP A 273 -6.01 -22.33 10.28
CA ASP A 273 -7.33 -21.80 9.95
C ASP A 273 -7.29 -20.70 8.87
N ASN A 274 -6.16 -20.53 8.19
CA ASN A 274 -6.08 -19.67 7.01
C ASN A 274 -6.98 -20.21 5.88
N PRO A 275 -7.60 -19.32 5.08
CA PRO A 275 -8.60 -19.72 4.09
C PRO A 275 -8.06 -20.70 3.04
N PHE A 276 -6.78 -20.64 2.73
CA PHE A 276 -6.14 -21.51 1.73
C PHE A 276 -5.23 -22.57 2.34
N PHE A 277 -5.35 -22.85 3.64
CA PHE A 277 -4.47 -23.81 4.30
C PHE A 277 -4.57 -25.21 3.69
N ASP A 278 -5.79 -25.72 3.48
CA ASP A 278 -6.03 -27.04 2.90
C ASP A 278 -5.68 -27.08 1.39
N ALA A 279 -5.97 -26.00 0.66
CA ALA A 279 -5.57 -25.89 -0.73
C ALA A 279 -4.05 -25.96 -0.88
N GLY A 280 -3.31 -25.22 -0.08
CA GLY A 280 -1.85 -25.26 -0.07
C GLY A 280 -1.30 -26.61 0.39
N ALA A 281 -1.93 -27.26 1.37
CA ALA A 281 -1.55 -28.61 1.80
C ALA A 281 -1.69 -29.63 0.65
N THR A 282 -2.73 -29.48 -0.18
CA THR A 282 -2.95 -30.33 -1.36
C THR A 282 -1.92 -30.08 -2.46
N MET A 283 -1.51 -28.84 -2.67
CA MET A 283 -0.46 -28.47 -3.63
C MET A 283 0.90 -29.02 -3.20
N GLY A 284 1.21 -28.95 -1.92
CA GLY A 284 2.47 -29.41 -1.34
C GLY A 284 3.67 -28.55 -1.76
N GLY A 285 4.85 -28.97 -1.34
CA GLY A 285 6.10 -28.28 -1.68
C GLY A 285 6.19 -26.86 -1.11
N GLU A 286 7.00 -26.02 -1.74
CA GLU A 286 7.16 -24.61 -1.36
C GLU A 286 5.93 -23.78 -1.77
N VAL A 287 5.43 -24.00 -2.96
CA VAL A 287 4.18 -23.40 -3.47
C VAL A 287 3.06 -23.55 -2.46
N GLY A 288 2.79 -24.78 -2.04
CA GLY A 288 1.73 -25.03 -1.07
C GLY A 288 1.95 -24.33 0.27
N ARG A 289 3.19 -24.33 0.78
CA ARG A 289 3.53 -23.60 2.01
C ARG A 289 3.31 -22.08 1.87
N ASN A 290 3.53 -21.53 0.70
CA ASN A 290 3.29 -20.11 0.45
C ASN A 290 1.79 -19.81 0.34
N VAL A 291 1.05 -20.63 -0.41
CA VAL A 291 -0.42 -20.50 -0.51
C VAL A 291 -1.09 -20.58 0.88
N GLN A 292 -0.58 -21.44 1.77
CA GLN A 292 -1.11 -21.54 3.13
C GLN A 292 -1.04 -20.24 3.96
N LYS A 293 -0.11 -19.33 3.63
CA LYS A 293 0.04 -18.04 4.33
C LYS A 293 -0.93 -16.97 3.84
N VAL A 294 -1.50 -17.16 2.65
CA VAL A 294 -2.36 -16.16 2.00
C VAL A 294 -3.71 -16.07 2.69
N TYR A 295 -4.14 -14.85 2.97
CA TYR A 295 -5.47 -14.52 3.47
C TYR A 295 -6.37 -13.97 2.36
N ALA A 296 -5.80 -13.09 1.53
CA ALA A 296 -6.43 -12.49 0.36
C ALA A 296 -5.39 -12.28 -0.74
N TYR A 297 -5.82 -12.18 -2.00
CA TYR A 297 -4.94 -11.96 -3.14
C TYR A 297 -5.61 -11.17 -4.26
N GLY A 298 -4.90 -10.96 -5.36
CA GLY A 298 -5.40 -10.16 -6.48
C GLY A 298 -5.35 -8.67 -6.20
N LEU A 299 -4.37 -8.23 -5.39
CA LEU A 299 -4.15 -6.83 -5.02
C LEU A 299 -3.06 -6.22 -5.92
N ARG A 300 -3.22 -4.95 -6.27
CA ARG A 300 -2.21 -4.19 -7.01
C ARG A 300 -1.26 -3.45 -6.08
N ASN A 301 -1.73 -2.40 -5.43
CA ASN A 301 -0.91 -1.51 -4.62
C ASN A 301 -1.70 -0.87 -3.50
N SER A 302 -1.60 -1.41 -2.31
CA SER A 302 -2.25 -0.90 -1.11
C SER A 302 -1.24 -0.34 -0.12
N PHE A 303 -1.52 0.85 0.40
CA PHE A 303 -0.74 1.53 1.44
C PHE A 303 -1.50 1.65 2.76
N GLY A 304 -2.65 1.04 2.89
CA GLY A 304 -3.47 1.14 4.07
C GLY A 304 -4.33 -0.07 4.34
N MET A 305 -4.32 -0.51 5.58
CA MET A 305 -5.11 -1.63 6.07
C MET A 305 -5.52 -1.36 7.51
N ALA A 306 -6.80 -1.54 7.83
CA ALA A 306 -7.34 -1.30 9.16
C ALA A 306 -8.46 -2.26 9.51
N PHE A 307 -8.58 -2.61 10.78
CA PHE A 307 -9.71 -3.37 11.30
C PHE A 307 -10.78 -2.42 11.83
N ASP A 308 -12.03 -2.66 11.45
CA ASP A 308 -13.18 -1.99 12.04
C ASP A 308 -13.30 -2.37 13.53
N PRO A 309 -13.20 -1.41 14.47
CA PRO A 309 -13.19 -1.71 15.90
C PRO A 309 -14.53 -2.27 16.41
N VAL A 310 -15.59 -2.16 15.62
CA VAL A 310 -16.95 -2.60 16.00
C VAL A 310 -17.27 -3.99 15.47
N SER A 311 -16.99 -4.25 14.19
CA SER A 311 -17.29 -5.54 13.55
C SER A 311 -16.12 -6.51 13.58
N GLY A 312 -14.89 -6.00 13.64
CA GLY A 312 -13.67 -6.78 13.44
C GLY A 312 -13.35 -7.07 11.98
N ASP A 313 -14.13 -6.56 11.03
CA ASP A 313 -13.88 -6.75 9.60
C ASP A 313 -12.62 -6.00 9.18
N LEU A 314 -11.83 -6.61 8.31
CA LEU A 314 -10.66 -5.99 7.70
C LEU A 314 -11.08 -5.14 6.51
N TRP A 315 -10.51 -3.94 6.44
CA TRP A 315 -10.65 -3.02 5.31
C TRP A 315 -9.28 -2.63 4.79
N GLU A 316 -9.19 -2.46 3.49
CA GLU A 316 -7.99 -1.93 2.85
C GLU A 316 -8.38 -0.91 1.77
N GLN A 317 -7.42 -0.10 1.37
CA GLN A 317 -7.51 0.82 0.25
C GLN A 317 -6.53 0.42 -0.84
N GLU A 318 -6.92 0.54 -2.10
CA GLU A 318 -6.10 0.13 -3.21
C GLU A 318 -5.95 1.24 -4.26
N ASN A 319 -4.72 1.37 -4.77
CA ASN A 319 -4.41 2.32 -5.82
C ASN A 319 -4.48 1.64 -7.19
N GLY A 320 -5.35 2.17 -8.05
CA GLY A 320 -5.35 1.83 -9.47
C GLY A 320 -4.10 2.33 -10.19
N ASP A 321 -3.95 1.98 -11.46
CA ASP A 321 -2.88 2.57 -12.28
C ASP A 321 -3.28 3.96 -12.78
N ASP A 322 -4.29 4.00 -13.62
CA ASP A 322 -4.93 5.22 -14.10
C ASP A 322 -6.41 5.23 -13.73
N ALA A 323 -7.03 4.06 -13.72
CA ALA A 323 -8.43 3.85 -13.41
C ALA A 323 -8.60 3.15 -12.07
N PHE A 324 -9.59 3.59 -11.36
CA PHE A 324 -10.15 3.04 -10.15
C PHE A 324 -9.18 2.86 -8.98
N SER A 325 -9.21 3.83 -8.06
CA SER A 325 -8.82 3.55 -6.66
C SER A 325 -10.00 2.98 -5.91
N GLU A 326 -9.74 2.10 -4.93
CA GLU A 326 -10.78 1.30 -4.27
C GLU A 326 -10.69 1.36 -2.74
N LEU A 327 -11.84 1.13 -2.12
CA LEU A 327 -11.96 0.74 -0.72
C LEU A 327 -12.62 -0.63 -0.66
N ASN A 328 -11.91 -1.60 -0.14
CA ASN A 328 -12.32 -2.99 -0.09
C ASN A 328 -12.55 -3.46 1.34
N ARG A 329 -13.63 -4.21 1.55
CA ARG A 329 -13.82 -5.01 2.77
C ARG A 329 -13.31 -6.41 2.49
N VAL A 330 -12.29 -6.81 3.22
CA VAL A 330 -11.52 -8.02 2.95
C VAL A 330 -11.99 -9.16 3.84
N GLU A 331 -12.67 -10.13 3.26
CA GLU A 331 -13.06 -11.39 3.93
C GLU A 331 -11.99 -12.48 3.72
N PRO A 332 -11.96 -13.54 4.56
CA PRO A 332 -11.06 -14.67 4.34
C PRO A 332 -11.26 -15.29 2.96
N GLY A 333 -10.24 -15.37 2.14
CA GLY A 333 -10.35 -15.92 0.79
C GLY A 333 -10.72 -14.90 -0.29
N PHE A 334 -10.72 -13.62 0.03
CA PHE A 334 -10.99 -12.53 -0.92
C PHE A 334 -9.98 -12.52 -2.07
N ASN A 335 -10.49 -12.36 -3.29
CA ASN A 335 -9.74 -12.03 -4.49
C ASN A 335 -10.21 -10.67 -5.00
N SER A 336 -9.33 -9.65 -4.96
CA SER A 336 -9.63 -8.29 -5.40
C SER A 336 -9.81 -8.16 -6.92
N GLY A 337 -9.24 -9.10 -7.68
CA GLY A 337 -9.45 -9.18 -9.13
C GLY A 337 -8.35 -8.57 -9.99
N TRP A 338 -7.41 -7.82 -9.41
CA TRP A 338 -6.28 -7.27 -10.18
C TRP A 338 -5.49 -8.43 -10.84
N VAL A 339 -5.19 -8.39 -12.13
CA VAL A 339 -5.26 -7.32 -13.13
C VAL A 339 -6.53 -7.41 -14.02
N GLN A 340 -7.37 -8.41 -13.85
CA GLN A 340 -8.56 -8.60 -14.69
C GLN A 340 -9.64 -7.55 -14.41
N ILE A 341 -9.76 -7.13 -13.16
CA ILE A 341 -10.76 -6.19 -12.68
C ILE A 341 -10.09 -5.13 -11.81
N MET A 342 -10.47 -3.89 -12.03
CA MET A 342 -10.27 -2.77 -11.13
C MET A 342 -11.52 -1.90 -11.20
N GLY A 343 -12.07 -1.53 -10.04
CA GLY A 343 -13.40 -0.94 -9.96
C GLY A 343 -14.53 -1.97 -10.01
N PRO A 344 -15.79 -1.52 -9.97
CA PRO A 344 -16.93 -2.42 -10.08
C PRO A 344 -16.97 -3.12 -11.46
N PRO A 345 -17.28 -4.43 -11.51
CA PRO A 345 -17.31 -5.19 -12.76
C PRO A 345 -18.21 -4.58 -13.84
N GLU A 346 -19.29 -3.92 -13.44
CA GLU A 346 -20.20 -3.22 -14.34
C GLU A 346 -19.53 -2.05 -15.08
N ARG A 347 -18.41 -1.57 -14.55
CA ARG A 347 -17.60 -0.48 -15.11
C ARG A 347 -16.38 -0.97 -15.90
N ILE A 348 -16.27 -2.27 -16.20
CA ILE A 348 -15.11 -2.87 -16.88
C ILE A 348 -14.78 -2.20 -18.22
N ALA A 349 -15.80 -1.76 -18.96
CA ALA A 349 -15.61 -1.02 -20.20
C ALA A 349 -14.92 0.34 -19.99
N GLN A 350 -15.19 1.01 -18.86
CA GLN A 350 -14.51 2.25 -18.50
C GLN A 350 -13.07 1.97 -18.07
N PHE A 351 -12.84 0.93 -17.25
CA PHE A 351 -11.52 0.45 -16.90
C PHE A 351 -10.68 0.21 -18.15
N LYS A 352 -11.19 -0.61 -19.09
CA LYS A 352 -10.52 -0.89 -20.35
C LYS A 352 -10.25 0.38 -21.16
N ALA A 353 -11.22 1.28 -21.28
CA ALA A 353 -11.06 2.51 -22.04
C ALA A 353 -9.98 3.43 -21.45
N ILE A 354 -9.95 3.60 -20.13
CA ILE A 354 -8.95 4.45 -19.45
C ILE A 354 -7.57 3.83 -19.60
N GLU A 355 -7.42 2.55 -19.26
CA GLU A 355 -6.13 1.86 -19.26
C GLU A 355 -5.54 1.67 -20.67
N THR A 356 -6.34 1.74 -21.73
CA THR A 356 -5.89 1.64 -23.13
C THR A 356 -5.73 2.99 -23.82
N THR A 357 -6.02 4.09 -23.14
CA THR A 357 -5.88 5.43 -23.68
C THR A 357 -4.47 5.96 -23.42
N VAL A 358 -3.72 6.26 -24.48
CA VAL A 358 -2.35 6.77 -24.40
C VAL A 358 -2.31 8.27 -24.04
N THR A 359 -3.41 8.97 -24.32
CA THR A 359 -3.59 10.38 -23.97
C THR A 359 -4.90 10.56 -23.23
N PRO A 360 -4.87 11.26 -22.08
CA PRO A 360 -6.09 11.45 -21.30
C PRO A 360 -7.14 12.27 -22.07
N ASP A 361 -8.40 11.84 -21.93
CA ASP A 361 -9.55 12.58 -22.42
C ASP A 361 -10.58 12.71 -21.27
N PRO A 362 -10.78 13.87 -20.67
CA PRO A 362 -10.13 15.17 -20.98
C PRO A 362 -8.63 15.19 -20.63
N PRO A 363 -7.86 16.09 -21.26
CA PRO A 363 -6.45 16.22 -20.94
C PRO A 363 -6.26 16.50 -19.45
N ASP A 364 -5.55 15.63 -18.77
CA ASP A 364 -5.15 15.86 -17.40
C ASP A 364 -4.05 16.94 -17.36
N PRO A 365 -4.27 18.11 -16.73
CA PRO A 365 -3.29 19.17 -16.68
C PRO A 365 -2.03 18.80 -15.88
N PHE A 366 -2.07 17.69 -15.14
CA PHE A 366 -0.99 17.21 -14.28
C PHE A 366 -0.37 15.91 -14.79
N ALA A 367 -1.03 15.22 -15.72
CA ALA A 367 -0.47 14.03 -16.31
C ALA A 367 0.61 14.38 -17.31
N SER A 368 1.81 14.02 -17.01
CA SER A 368 2.80 13.84 -18.03
C SER A 368 2.46 12.57 -18.82
N THR A 369 1.73 12.66 -19.88
CA THR A 369 1.80 11.74 -21.04
C THR A 369 1.59 10.22 -20.86
N TYR A 370 1.18 9.69 -19.69
CA TYR A 370 1.27 8.25 -19.43
C TYR A 370 0.01 7.62 -18.87
N PHE A 371 -1.12 7.85 -19.51
CA PHE A 371 -2.28 7.00 -19.32
C PHE A 371 -2.06 5.66 -20.03
N GLY A 372 -2.59 4.61 -19.47
CA GLY A 372 -2.54 3.30 -20.06
C GLY A 372 -1.17 2.63 -20.03
N LEU A 373 -0.29 2.99 -19.09
CA LEU A 373 1.04 2.39 -18.96
C LEU A 373 0.98 0.87 -18.81
N GLN A 374 -0.01 0.38 -18.09
CA GLN A 374 -0.20 -1.06 -17.94
C GLN A 374 -0.47 -1.71 -19.30
N GLN A 375 -1.20 -1.02 -20.17
CA GLN A 375 -1.56 -1.53 -21.47
C GLN A 375 -0.46 -1.43 -22.51
N LEU A 376 0.56 -0.64 -22.27
CA LEU A 376 1.81 -0.71 -23.04
C LEU A 376 2.56 -2.01 -22.78
N ARG A 377 2.33 -2.63 -21.63
CA ARG A 377 2.92 -3.89 -21.20
C ARG A 377 1.97 -5.08 -21.35
N TRP A 378 0.68 -4.82 -21.41
CA TRP A 378 -0.36 -5.81 -21.54
C TRP A 378 -1.36 -5.41 -22.62
N SER A 379 -1.57 -6.31 -23.58
CA SER A 379 -2.45 -6.02 -24.70
C SER A 379 -3.87 -5.66 -24.24
N PRO A 380 -4.49 -4.64 -24.85
CA PRO A 380 -5.89 -4.33 -24.62
C PRO A 380 -6.84 -5.52 -24.76
N ALA A 381 -6.48 -6.50 -25.59
CA ALA A 381 -7.24 -7.74 -25.75
C ALA A 381 -7.26 -8.61 -24.49
N ASN A 382 -6.33 -8.39 -23.56
CA ASN A 382 -6.27 -9.10 -22.29
C ASN A 382 -7.23 -8.53 -21.24
N ILE A 383 -7.76 -7.32 -21.45
CA ILE A 383 -8.84 -6.77 -20.61
C ILE A 383 -10.18 -7.25 -21.18
N ALA A 384 -11.02 -7.78 -20.34
CA ALA A 384 -12.33 -8.28 -20.71
C ALA A 384 -13.24 -7.17 -21.29
N ASP A 385 -14.17 -7.57 -22.15
CA ASP A 385 -15.14 -6.66 -22.76
C ASP A 385 -16.46 -6.58 -21.98
N SER A 386 -16.65 -7.45 -20.99
CA SER A 386 -17.85 -7.48 -20.15
C SER A 386 -17.53 -7.93 -18.73
N ALA A 387 -18.40 -7.57 -17.79
CA ALA A 387 -18.30 -8.00 -16.39
C ALA A 387 -18.22 -9.53 -16.26
N GLN A 388 -19.07 -10.25 -16.99
CA GLN A 388 -19.07 -11.72 -16.95
C GLN A 388 -17.75 -12.30 -17.43
N GLU A 389 -17.22 -11.80 -18.53
CA GLU A 389 -15.94 -12.25 -19.06
C GLU A 389 -14.79 -11.97 -18.09
N ALA A 390 -14.80 -10.80 -17.43
CA ALA A 390 -13.80 -10.46 -16.42
C ALA A 390 -13.84 -11.44 -15.25
N LEU A 391 -15.03 -11.75 -14.75
CA LEU A 391 -15.23 -12.72 -13.68
C LEU A 391 -14.80 -14.14 -14.09
N ASP A 392 -15.11 -14.55 -15.33
CA ASP A 392 -14.73 -15.88 -15.85
C ASP A 392 -13.20 -16.04 -16.04
N ARG A 393 -12.48 -14.92 -16.14
CA ARG A 393 -11.01 -14.92 -16.28
C ARG A 393 -10.27 -14.92 -14.94
N LEU A 394 -10.99 -14.71 -13.84
CA LEU A 394 -10.33 -14.72 -12.52
C LEU A 394 -9.78 -16.11 -12.20
N PHE A 395 -8.53 -16.14 -11.77
CA PHE A 395 -7.97 -17.35 -11.16
C PHE A 395 -8.50 -17.50 -9.74
N MET A 396 -9.22 -18.57 -9.47
CA MET A 396 -9.86 -18.82 -8.18
C MET A 396 -9.21 -20.01 -7.47
N LEU A 397 -8.48 -19.73 -6.39
CA LEU A 397 -8.05 -20.79 -5.47
C LEU A 397 -9.28 -21.48 -4.85
N PRO A 398 -9.22 -22.77 -4.52
CA PRO A 398 -10.31 -23.44 -3.80
C PRO A 398 -10.66 -22.68 -2.51
N GLY A 399 -11.89 -22.22 -2.40
CA GLY A 399 -12.36 -21.39 -1.29
C GLY A 399 -12.23 -19.88 -1.50
N ALA A 400 -11.65 -19.45 -2.61
CA ALA A 400 -11.62 -18.03 -2.95
C ALA A 400 -12.99 -17.50 -3.40
N HIS A 401 -13.20 -16.21 -3.22
CA HIS A 401 -14.34 -15.48 -3.74
C HIS A 401 -13.93 -14.07 -4.15
N TYR A 402 -14.59 -13.53 -5.16
CA TYR A 402 -14.50 -12.14 -5.56
C TYR A 402 -15.68 -11.36 -5.00
N SER A 403 -15.44 -10.14 -4.56
CA SER A 403 -16.47 -9.14 -4.30
C SER A 403 -16.07 -7.81 -4.89
N ALA A 404 -17.04 -7.06 -5.40
CA ALA A 404 -16.80 -5.70 -5.88
C ALA A 404 -16.38 -4.78 -4.73
N PRO A 405 -15.62 -3.71 -5.02
CA PRO A 405 -15.22 -2.74 -4.01
C PRO A 405 -16.44 -2.08 -3.35
N GLU A 406 -16.30 -1.73 -2.09
CA GLU A 406 -17.33 -1.01 -1.34
C GLU A 406 -17.43 0.47 -1.76
N PHE A 407 -16.35 1.02 -2.30
CA PHE A 407 -16.31 2.35 -2.90
C PHE A 407 -15.15 2.45 -3.89
N SER A 408 -15.34 3.26 -4.94
CA SER A 408 -14.28 3.49 -5.94
C SER A 408 -14.28 4.95 -6.41
N TRP A 409 -13.12 5.41 -6.84
CA TRP A 409 -12.97 6.60 -7.68
C TRP A 409 -12.65 6.14 -9.11
N LYS A 410 -13.34 6.67 -10.09
CA LYS A 410 -13.19 6.29 -11.50
C LYS A 410 -11.79 6.51 -12.05
N PHE A 411 -11.18 7.65 -11.74
CA PHE A 411 -9.76 7.88 -11.96
C PHE A 411 -9.03 7.83 -10.63
N GLU A 412 -7.80 7.39 -10.67
CA GLU A 412 -6.93 7.24 -9.52
C GLU A 412 -6.78 8.56 -8.72
N VAL A 413 -6.91 8.47 -7.37
CA VAL A 413 -6.81 9.59 -6.42
C VAL A 413 -5.67 9.43 -5.41
N ALA A 414 -4.89 8.37 -5.52
CA ALA A 414 -3.80 8.01 -4.62
C ALA A 414 -4.25 7.96 -3.14
N PRO A 415 -5.18 7.09 -2.73
CA PRO A 415 -5.44 6.86 -1.32
C PRO A 415 -4.18 6.32 -0.64
N GLY A 416 -3.88 6.85 0.55
CA GLY A 416 -2.71 6.48 1.33
C GLY A 416 -3.08 5.75 2.62
N ALA A 417 -3.36 6.48 3.71
CA ALA A 417 -3.77 5.86 4.97
C ALA A 417 -5.27 5.57 5.01
N ILE A 418 -5.62 4.49 5.70
CA ILE A 418 -6.99 4.15 6.10
C ILE A 418 -7.03 3.89 7.60
N GLY A 419 -8.07 4.35 8.29
CA GLY A 419 -8.23 4.13 9.73
C GLY A 419 -9.65 4.33 10.21
N PHE A 420 -9.96 3.74 11.33
CA PHE A 420 -11.25 3.88 12.01
C PHE A 420 -11.12 4.73 13.27
N VAL A 421 -12.20 5.42 13.62
CA VAL A 421 -12.34 6.08 14.92
C VAL A 421 -12.81 5.04 15.94
N ASP A 422 -11.92 4.66 16.84
CA ASP A 422 -12.26 3.76 17.94
C ASP A 422 -12.77 4.56 19.15
N GLY A 423 -14.03 4.38 19.50
CA GLY A 423 -14.70 5.13 20.55
C GLY A 423 -15.31 6.46 20.10
N ASP A 424 -15.60 7.35 21.05
CA ASP A 424 -16.36 8.59 20.84
C ASP A 424 -15.52 9.89 21.03
N GLY A 425 -14.20 9.77 21.00
CA GLY A 425 -13.30 10.91 21.23
C GLY A 425 -13.50 12.07 20.28
N LEU A 426 -13.85 11.79 19.02
CA LEU A 426 -14.24 12.82 18.03
C LEU A 426 -15.71 13.23 18.13
N GLY A 427 -16.48 12.57 18.97
CA GLY A 427 -17.92 12.71 19.12
C GLY A 427 -18.67 11.48 18.58
N PRO A 428 -19.87 11.18 19.16
CA PRO A 428 -20.60 9.95 18.85
C PRO A 428 -21.00 9.80 17.37
N GLN A 429 -21.05 10.91 16.62
CA GLN A 429 -21.38 10.90 15.20
C GLN A 429 -20.24 10.36 14.31
N PHE A 430 -19.02 10.22 14.85
CA PHE A 430 -17.87 9.68 14.14
C PHE A 430 -17.41 8.33 14.71
N ALA A 431 -18.07 7.85 15.76
CA ALA A 431 -17.68 6.60 16.43
C ALA A 431 -17.80 5.40 15.50
N GLY A 432 -16.68 4.74 15.26
CA GLY A 432 -16.59 3.59 14.35
C GLY A 432 -16.55 3.96 12.87
N ASP A 433 -16.52 5.24 12.48
CA ASP A 433 -16.47 5.63 11.08
C ASP A 433 -15.08 5.46 10.48
N LEU A 434 -15.06 5.27 9.16
CA LEU A 434 -13.88 5.08 8.37
C LEU A 434 -13.35 6.42 7.84
N PHE A 435 -12.04 6.62 7.96
CA PHE A 435 -11.33 7.76 7.41
C PHE A 435 -10.28 7.29 6.42
N VAL A 436 -10.12 8.03 5.32
CA VAL A 436 -9.12 7.74 4.27
C VAL A 436 -8.37 9.02 3.95
N ALA A 437 -7.05 8.98 4.06
CA ALA A 437 -6.19 10.06 3.63
C ALA A 437 -5.77 9.85 2.18
N GLY A 438 -5.99 10.87 1.35
CA GLY A 438 -5.53 10.88 -0.04
C GLY A 438 -4.23 11.66 -0.20
N ALA A 439 -3.49 11.35 -1.24
CA ALA A 439 -2.31 12.08 -1.65
C ALA A 439 -2.58 12.86 -2.94
N ARG A 440 -2.05 14.07 -3.01
CA ARG A 440 -1.98 14.87 -4.24
C ARG A 440 -0.51 15.18 -4.51
N PRO A 441 0.24 14.29 -5.15
CA PRO A 441 1.70 14.42 -5.25
C PRO A 441 2.17 15.69 -5.98
N PHE A 442 1.33 16.26 -6.83
CA PHE A 442 1.66 17.47 -7.61
C PHE A 442 0.77 18.68 -7.30
N LEU A 443 -0.17 18.55 -6.37
CA LEU A 443 -1.04 19.63 -5.94
C LEU A 443 -0.83 19.90 -4.45
N GLU A 444 -0.91 21.16 -4.07
CA GLU A 444 -0.87 21.52 -2.65
C GLU A 444 -1.99 20.82 -1.89
N GLY A 445 -1.66 20.27 -0.74
CA GLY A 445 -2.61 19.70 0.18
C GLY A 445 -2.49 18.19 0.34
N GLY A 446 -3.45 17.62 0.89
CA GLY A 446 -3.75 16.22 1.14
C GLY A 446 -5.15 16.16 1.65
N HIS A 447 -5.96 15.31 1.07
CA HIS A 447 -7.37 15.19 1.41
C HIS A 447 -7.56 14.22 2.56
N LEU A 448 -8.55 14.50 3.39
CA LEU A 448 -9.08 13.55 4.36
C LEU A 448 -10.54 13.34 4.04
N PHE A 449 -10.88 12.12 3.65
CA PHE A 449 -12.24 11.67 3.39
C PHE A 449 -12.82 10.97 4.61
N HIS A 450 -14.14 11.06 4.77
CA HIS A 450 -14.90 10.42 5.82
C HIS A 450 -16.02 9.59 5.22
N PHE A 451 -16.16 8.37 5.71
CA PHE A 451 -17.16 7.41 5.25
C PHE A 451 -17.92 6.84 6.44
N ASN A 452 -19.25 6.91 6.36
CA ASN A 452 -20.13 6.21 7.27
C ASN A 452 -20.31 4.76 6.82
N LEU A 453 -20.27 3.83 7.74
CA LEU A 453 -20.63 2.44 7.45
C LEU A 453 -22.12 2.19 7.75
N THR A 454 -22.81 1.55 6.82
CA THR A 454 -24.25 1.28 6.91
C THR A 454 -24.59 -0.14 7.32
N GLY A 455 -25.81 -0.29 7.83
CA GLY A 455 -26.42 -1.58 8.16
C GLY A 455 -25.59 -2.36 9.17
N ASN A 456 -25.10 -3.50 8.73
CA ASN A 456 -24.23 -4.38 9.54
C ASN A 456 -22.73 -4.03 9.43
N ARG A 457 -22.41 -2.80 9.04
CA ARG A 457 -21.07 -2.27 8.84
C ARG A 457 -20.28 -2.91 7.67
N ARG A 458 -20.99 -3.45 6.70
CA ARG A 458 -20.39 -4.13 5.54
C ARG A 458 -20.43 -3.32 4.27
N ALA A 459 -20.97 -2.11 4.33
CA ALA A 459 -21.10 -1.25 3.17
C ALA A 459 -20.90 0.22 3.53
N ILE A 460 -20.38 0.97 2.59
CA ILE A 460 -20.28 2.42 2.70
C ILE A 460 -21.64 3.06 2.41
N GLY A 461 -22.07 3.95 3.30
CA GLY A 461 -23.22 4.80 3.13
C GLY A 461 -22.83 6.16 2.58
N THR A 462 -23.63 6.70 1.68
CA THR A 462 -23.47 8.04 1.16
C THR A 462 -24.82 8.75 1.12
N ASP A 463 -24.85 10.03 1.53
CA ASP A 463 -26.03 10.88 1.42
C ASP A 463 -26.08 11.63 0.06
N ASP A 464 -24.97 11.68 -0.65
CA ASP A 464 -24.87 12.30 -1.95
C ASP A 464 -25.51 11.41 -3.02
N PRO A 465 -26.56 11.88 -3.72
CA PRO A 465 -27.22 11.08 -4.74
C PRO A 465 -26.33 10.73 -5.95
N ARG A 466 -25.24 11.44 -6.17
CA ARG A 466 -24.26 11.14 -7.23
C ARG A 466 -23.48 9.87 -6.92
N LEU A 467 -23.27 9.56 -5.63
CA LEU A 467 -22.50 8.42 -5.13
C LEU A 467 -23.36 7.18 -4.84
N ARG A 468 -24.58 7.09 -5.38
CA ARG A 468 -25.49 5.96 -5.10
C ARG A 468 -24.97 4.61 -5.58
N ASP A 469 -24.18 4.60 -6.63
CA ASP A 469 -23.53 3.40 -7.16
C ASP A 469 -22.16 3.15 -6.54
N ARG A 470 -21.77 3.97 -5.54
CA ARG A 470 -20.50 3.89 -4.81
C ARG A 470 -19.28 4.12 -5.71
N VAL A 471 -19.44 4.85 -6.78
CA VAL A 471 -18.36 5.33 -7.63
C VAL A 471 -18.39 6.84 -7.68
N ALA A 472 -17.28 7.49 -7.38
CA ALA A 472 -17.09 8.89 -7.67
C ALA A 472 -16.60 9.04 -9.11
N ASP A 473 -17.45 9.63 -9.96
CA ASP A 473 -17.12 9.90 -11.36
C ASP A 473 -16.28 11.17 -11.48
N ASN A 474 -15.08 11.16 -10.88
CA ASN A 474 -14.13 12.25 -10.99
C ASN A 474 -13.64 12.44 -12.44
N LEU A 475 -13.16 13.65 -12.76
CA LEU A 475 -12.95 14.07 -14.16
C LEU A 475 -11.61 13.61 -14.73
N HIS A 476 -10.59 13.45 -13.90
CA HIS A 476 -9.24 12.99 -14.25
C HIS A 476 -8.49 12.56 -12.99
N LYS A 477 -7.29 12.00 -13.15
CA LYS A 477 -6.43 11.59 -12.03
C LYS A 477 -6.24 12.72 -11.01
N TRP A 478 -6.28 12.33 -9.73
CA TRP A 478 -6.09 13.18 -8.54
C TRP A 478 -7.13 14.30 -8.36
N GLU A 479 -8.16 14.30 -9.16
CA GLU A 479 -9.30 15.20 -9.02
C GLU A 479 -10.40 14.50 -8.20
N ILE A 480 -11.25 15.25 -7.50
CA ILE A 480 -12.18 14.71 -6.49
C ILE A 480 -13.65 15.06 -6.73
N THR A 481 -14.03 15.42 -7.96
CA THR A 481 -15.44 15.65 -8.30
C THR A 481 -16.29 14.46 -7.82
N GLU A 482 -17.46 14.76 -7.30
CA GLU A 482 -18.39 13.90 -6.60
C GLU A 482 -17.93 13.45 -5.21
N SER A 483 -16.65 13.11 -5.00
CA SER A 483 -16.14 12.78 -3.67
C SER A 483 -15.79 14.00 -2.80
N GLU A 484 -15.93 15.23 -3.30
CA GLU A 484 -15.81 16.44 -2.49
C GLU A 484 -16.84 16.49 -1.35
N SER A 485 -17.98 15.82 -1.51
CA SER A 485 -19.00 15.69 -0.46
C SER A 485 -18.56 14.83 0.73
N LEU A 486 -17.55 14.01 0.54
CA LEU A 486 -16.95 13.15 1.57
C LEU A 486 -15.74 13.82 2.26
N LEU A 487 -15.33 15.00 1.77
CA LEU A 487 -14.14 15.68 2.27
C LEU A 487 -14.40 16.28 3.65
N ILE A 488 -13.67 15.82 4.66
CA ILE A 488 -13.77 16.31 6.04
C ILE A 488 -12.57 17.14 6.48
N GLY A 489 -11.46 17.05 5.75
CA GLY A 489 -10.24 17.80 6.01
C GLY A 489 -9.37 17.97 4.78
N ARG A 490 -8.43 18.91 4.83
CA ARG A 490 -7.49 19.22 3.73
C ARG A 490 -6.14 19.69 4.26
N ASP A 491 -5.15 19.73 3.38
CA ASP A 491 -3.80 20.22 3.65
C ASP A 491 -3.00 19.33 4.64
N PHE A 492 -3.36 18.03 4.72
CA PHE A 492 -2.68 17.05 5.56
C PHE A 492 -1.36 16.54 4.96
N GLY A 493 -1.06 16.88 3.70
CA GLY A 493 0.03 16.24 2.95
C GLY A 493 -0.32 14.79 2.58
N VAL A 494 0.68 14.01 2.24
CA VAL A 494 0.52 12.57 1.98
C VAL A 494 0.35 11.84 3.31
N GLY A 495 -0.89 11.42 3.61
CA GLY A 495 -1.19 10.61 4.78
C GLY A 495 -0.81 9.14 4.55
N THR A 496 0.00 8.58 5.45
CA THR A 496 0.55 7.23 5.29
C THR A 496 0.11 6.25 6.37
N ASP A 497 -0.30 6.76 7.52
CA ASP A 497 -0.77 5.92 8.63
C ASP A 497 -1.81 6.69 9.46
N MET A 498 -2.75 5.96 10.04
CA MET A 498 -3.84 6.57 10.79
C MET A 498 -4.31 5.64 11.91
N HIS A 499 -4.39 6.17 13.14
CA HIS A 499 -4.83 5.43 14.31
C HIS A 499 -5.59 6.30 15.30
N THR A 500 -6.57 5.72 15.95
CA THR A 500 -7.08 6.29 17.20
C THR A 500 -6.02 6.11 18.29
N GLY A 501 -5.61 7.22 18.87
CA GLY A 501 -4.63 7.22 19.97
C GLY A 501 -5.25 6.88 21.32
N PRO A 502 -4.42 6.68 22.36
CA PRO A 502 -4.88 6.32 23.72
C PRO A 502 -5.82 7.35 24.37
N ASN A 503 -5.89 8.55 23.82
CA ASN A 503 -6.81 9.61 24.28
C ASN A 503 -8.14 9.66 23.51
N GLY A 504 -8.38 8.69 22.61
CA GLY A 504 -9.57 8.60 21.78
C GLY A 504 -9.61 9.55 20.57
N ASN A 505 -8.55 10.34 20.34
CA ASN A 505 -8.43 11.21 19.19
C ASN A 505 -7.79 10.47 18.00
N LEU A 506 -8.02 10.97 16.78
CA LEU A 506 -7.47 10.37 15.57
C LEU A 506 -6.13 11.02 15.22
N PHE A 507 -5.10 10.21 15.02
CA PHE A 507 -3.76 10.64 14.63
C PHE A 507 -3.49 10.27 13.18
N ILE A 508 -2.87 11.19 12.44
CA ILE A 508 -2.49 11.02 11.04
C ILE A 508 -1.01 11.30 10.89
N VAL A 509 -0.29 10.37 10.28
CA VAL A 509 1.11 10.53 9.89
C VAL A 509 1.16 11.15 8.51
N SER A 510 1.87 12.27 8.38
CA SER A 510 2.05 12.98 7.12
C SER A 510 3.49 12.88 6.63
N LEU A 511 3.68 12.11 5.57
CA LEU A 511 4.98 11.89 4.94
C LEU A 511 5.61 13.21 4.46
N THR A 512 4.86 13.95 3.64
CA THR A 512 5.38 15.16 2.96
C THR A 512 5.51 16.36 3.87
N ASN A 513 4.68 16.46 4.92
CA ASN A 513 4.78 17.54 5.88
C ASN A 513 5.77 17.23 7.03
N GLY A 514 6.33 16.01 7.06
CA GLY A 514 7.26 15.61 8.11
C GLY A 514 6.67 15.70 9.52
N ALA A 515 5.39 15.35 9.68
CA ALA A 515 4.64 15.66 10.89
C ALA A 515 3.64 14.56 11.26
N ILE A 516 3.24 14.56 12.52
CA ILE A 516 2.06 13.83 13.00
C ILE A 516 1.02 14.86 13.45
N TYR A 517 -0.19 14.70 12.98
CA TYR A 517 -1.33 15.51 13.32
C TYR A 517 -2.32 14.76 14.20
N GLU A 518 -2.98 15.47 15.09
CA GLU A 518 -4.05 14.95 15.94
C GLU A 518 -5.34 15.70 15.64
N ILE A 519 -6.37 14.96 15.27
CA ILE A 519 -7.73 15.47 15.12
C ILE A 519 -8.47 15.21 16.42
N PHE A 520 -9.13 16.22 16.94
CA PHE A 520 -9.83 16.17 18.21
C PHE A 520 -11.11 17.00 18.17
N ARG A 521 -12.01 16.70 19.08
CA ARG A 521 -13.24 17.47 19.24
C ARG A 521 -12.94 18.86 19.78
N THR A 522 -13.40 19.89 19.06
CA THR A 522 -13.28 21.28 19.54
C THR A 522 -14.03 21.43 20.87
N PRO A 523 -13.37 21.89 21.95
CA PRO A 523 -14.09 22.17 23.19
C PRO A 523 -15.23 23.14 22.91
N ASN A 524 -16.43 22.82 23.38
CA ASN A 524 -17.53 23.80 23.35
C ASN A 524 -17.07 25.03 24.11
N SER A 525 -16.83 26.14 23.40
CA SER A 525 -16.70 27.44 24.05
C SER A 525 -18.03 27.67 24.75
N GLY A 526 -18.08 27.41 26.02
CA GLY A 526 -19.28 27.65 26.83
C GLY A 526 -19.79 29.06 26.59
N ARG A 527 -20.98 29.14 26.01
CA ARG A 527 -21.77 30.36 26.03
C ARG A 527 -22.42 30.51 27.39
#